data_b33c0647751abfccd5edbda6dda3e538
#
_entry.id   b33c0647751abfccd5edbda6dda3e538
#
_cell.length_a   1.000
_cell.length_b   1.000
_cell.length_c   1.000
_cell.angle_alpha   90.00
_cell.angle_beta   90.00
_cell.angle_gamma   90.00
#
_symmetry.space_group_name_H-M   'P 1'
#
loop_
_entity.id
_entity.type
_entity.pdbx_description
1 polymer ?
#
loop_
_entity_poly.entity_id
_entity_poly.type
_entity_poly.pdbx_seq_one_letter_code
_entity_poly.pdbx_strand_id
1 'polypeptide(L)'
;MVNIVFCQPETLVFEIGFQTPQTNHCDNKGTTDMGQDTGSNAPKDSVTLIDHTTGKELNMPLVEGTIGPKVIDIRRLYSEMDYFTFDPGFMATGSCDSRITYIDGDAGILLYRGYKIEDLAKKCDFPEVSYLLLKGELPDSSQKDKFVHDITYHTMVHEQLHKFYDGFRRDAHPMAIMCGVVGGLAAFYHDSTDISDPRQREIASYRLIAKMPTIAAWAFKYALGQPFMYPRNDLSYAADFIHMMFATPCEKYNVSRTIERAMDRILTLHADHEQNASTSTVRLAGSSGANPFACIAAGIASLWGPAHGGANE
;
A
#
# COMPACT_ATOMS: atom_id res chain seq x y z
N MET A 1 -6.56 13.08 5.89
CA MET A 1 -5.14 12.72 5.79
C MET A 1 -5.02 11.57 4.80
N VAL A 2 -4.20 11.67 3.78
CA VAL A 2 -4.11 10.61 2.77
C VAL A 2 -3.12 9.58 3.29
N ASN A 3 -3.59 8.38 3.61
CA ASN A 3 -2.70 7.25 3.83
C ASN A 3 -2.06 6.92 2.48
N ILE A 4 -0.76 7.16 2.38
CA ILE A 4 0.00 6.73 1.21
C ILE A 4 0.12 5.21 1.32
N VAL A 5 -0.63 4.50 0.49
CA VAL A 5 -0.58 3.04 0.44
C VAL A 5 0.74 2.63 -0.17
N PHE A 6 1.64 2.12 0.66
CA PHE A 6 2.89 1.52 0.21
C PHE A 6 2.61 0.08 -0.24
N CYS A 7 2.54 -0.11 -1.54
CA CYS A 7 2.53 -1.46 -2.12
C CYS A 7 3.96 -1.85 -2.47
N GLN A 8 4.42 -3.00 -1.98
CA GLN A 8 5.77 -3.48 -2.38
C GLN A 8 5.83 -3.72 -3.89
N PRO A 9 6.94 -3.36 -4.54
CA PRO A 9 7.14 -3.62 -5.97
C PRO A 9 7.02 -5.11 -6.34
N GLU A 10 7.38 -6.00 -5.42
CA GLU A 10 7.36 -7.44 -5.65
C GLU A 10 5.97 -8.08 -5.54
N THR A 11 5.01 -7.44 -4.84
CA THR A 11 3.65 -7.96 -4.68
C THR A 11 2.71 -7.55 -5.83
N LEU A 12 3.15 -6.69 -6.74
CA LEU A 12 2.43 -6.35 -7.97
C LEU A 12 2.72 -7.30 -9.14
N VAL A 13 3.67 -8.23 -8.97
CA VAL A 13 3.90 -9.27 -9.96
C VAL A 13 2.91 -10.41 -9.70
N PHE A 14 1.72 -10.29 -10.25
CA PHE A 14 0.91 -11.46 -10.51
C PHE A 14 1.56 -12.21 -11.67
N GLU A 15 2.22 -13.32 -11.39
CA GLU A 15 2.38 -14.37 -12.38
C GLU A 15 0.99 -14.87 -12.76
N ILE A 16 0.43 -14.33 -13.83
CA ILE A 16 -0.57 -15.03 -14.60
C ILE A 16 0.21 -16.10 -15.38
N GLY A 17 0.59 -17.13 -14.65
CA GLY A 17 1.16 -18.32 -15.23
C GLY A 17 0.06 -19.10 -15.95
N PHE A 18 -0.18 -18.81 -17.20
CA PHE A 18 -0.68 -19.82 -18.13
C PHE A 18 0.45 -20.83 -18.33
N GLN A 19 0.55 -21.81 -17.45
CA GLN A 19 1.36 -23.00 -17.71
C GLN A 19 0.64 -23.83 -18.74
N THR A 20 1.14 -23.80 -19.98
CA THR A 20 0.95 -24.90 -20.91
C THR A 20 1.56 -26.18 -20.31
N PRO A 21 0.87 -27.31 -20.33
CA PRO A 21 1.41 -28.54 -19.77
C PRO A 21 2.62 -28.98 -20.59
N GLN A 22 3.80 -28.89 -20.02
CA GLN A 22 4.97 -29.63 -20.53
C GLN A 22 4.86 -31.09 -20.09
N THR A 23 4.67 -31.94 -21.06
CA THR A 23 4.81 -33.38 -20.94
C THR A 23 6.27 -33.73 -20.67
N ASN A 24 6.59 -34.08 -19.44
CA ASN A 24 7.83 -34.77 -19.15
C ASN A 24 7.55 -36.25 -18.90
N HIS A 25 7.96 -37.05 -19.89
CA HIS A 25 8.23 -38.47 -19.72
C HIS A 25 9.42 -38.62 -18.77
N CYS A 26 9.24 -39.35 -17.69
CA CYS A 26 10.34 -40.07 -17.04
C CYS A 26 9.84 -41.42 -16.58
N ASP A 27 10.32 -42.47 -17.31
CA ASP A 27 10.33 -43.81 -16.84
C ASP A 27 11.12 -43.96 -15.54
N ASN A 28 10.55 -44.64 -14.55
CA ASN A 28 11.38 -45.43 -13.68
C ASN A 28 10.63 -46.63 -13.09
N LYS A 29 11.16 -47.79 -13.40
CA LYS A 29 10.80 -49.08 -12.84
C LYS A 29 11.45 -49.24 -11.44
N GLY A 30 10.71 -49.75 -10.51
CA GLY A 30 11.24 -50.17 -9.22
C GLY A 30 10.16 -50.81 -8.35
N THR A 31 10.09 -52.10 -8.38
CA THR A 31 9.26 -53.02 -7.60
C THR A 31 9.71 -53.13 -6.15
N THR A 32 8.71 -53.51 -5.31
CA THR A 32 8.73 -54.15 -3.96
C THR A 32 8.64 -53.16 -2.81
N ASP A 33 7.76 -53.29 -1.85
CA ASP A 33 7.26 -54.41 -1.07
C ASP A 33 6.05 -53.97 -0.21
N MET A 34 5.23 -54.89 0.20
CA MET A 34 4.01 -54.67 1.01
C MET A 34 4.35 -54.39 2.49
N GLY A 35 3.81 -53.31 3.01
CA GLY A 35 3.68 -53.09 4.45
C GLY A 35 2.42 -52.26 4.71
N GLN A 36 1.37 -52.91 5.19
CA GLN A 36 0.18 -52.24 5.70
C GLN A 36 0.54 -51.40 6.95
N ASP A 37 0.56 -50.11 6.81
CA ASP A 37 0.54 -49.19 7.94
C ASP A 37 -0.58 -48.18 7.71
N THR A 38 -1.68 -48.35 8.42
CA THR A 38 -2.86 -47.47 8.45
C THR A 38 -2.60 -46.30 9.37
N GLY A 39 -1.54 -45.56 9.11
CA GLY A 39 -1.26 -44.28 9.75
C GLY A 39 -1.60 -43.15 8.77
N SER A 40 -2.46 -42.21 9.16
CA SER A 40 -2.80 -41.04 8.37
C SER A 40 -1.54 -40.25 8.02
N ASN A 41 -1.06 -40.37 6.78
CA ASN A 41 0.10 -39.68 6.25
C ASN A 41 -0.23 -38.22 5.87
N ALA A 42 -1.00 -37.52 6.66
CA ALA A 42 -1.19 -36.08 6.50
C ALA A 42 0.09 -35.34 6.94
N PRO A 43 0.61 -34.40 6.15
CA PRO A 43 1.75 -33.58 6.57
C PRO A 43 1.43 -32.93 7.93
N LYS A 44 2.42 -32.83 8.82
CA LYS A 44 2.22 -32.34 10.20
C LYS A 44 1.56 -30.95 10.29
N ASP A 45 1.70 -30.11 9.26
CA ASP A 45 1.14 -28.78 9.20
C ASP A 45 0.08 -28.67 8.09
N SER A 46 -1.04 -29.32 8.30
CA SER A 46 -2.16 -29.34 7.35
C SER A 46 -3.50 -29.54 8.05
N VAL A 47 -4.58 -29.19 7.37
CA VAL A 47 -5.96 -29.54 7.73
C VAL A 47 -6.58 -30.38 6.61
N THR A 48 -7.45 -31.29 6.98
CA THR A 48 -8.20 -32.10 6.01
C THR A 48 -9.66 -31.65 6.01
N LEU A 49 -10.16 -31.26 4.84
CA LEU A 49 -11.58 -31.02 4.61
C LEU A 49 -12.20 -32.35 4.11
N ILE A 50 -13.28 -32.75 4.74
CA ILE A 50 -14.03 -33.96 4.39
C ILE A 50 -15.42 -33.53 3.92
N ASP A 51 -15.80 -33.90 2.71
CA ASP A 51 -17.16 -33.77 2.22
C ASP A 51 -17.93 -35.03 2.60
N HIS A 52 -18.76 -34.93 3.60
CA HIS A 52 -19.57 -36.04 4.09
C HIS A 52 -20.65 -36.53 3.11
N THR A 53 -20.94 -35.75 2.05
CA THR A 53 -21.94 -36.14 1.03
C THR A 53 -21.34 -37.08 0.01
N THR A 54 -20.10 -36.76 -0.43
CA THR A 54 -19.39 -37.52 -1.48
C THR A 54 -18.32 -38.47 -0.96
N GLY A 55 -17.91 -38.31 0.30
CA GLY A 55 -16.77 -38.99 0.89
C GLY A 55 -15.40 -38.50 0.40
N LYS A 56 -15.35 -37.41 -0.37
CA LYS A 56 -14.07 -36.82 -0.83
C LYS A 56 -13.34 -36.16 0.33
N GLU A 57 -12.03 -36.31 0.33
CA GLU A 57 -11.13 -35.66 1.29
C GLU A 57 -10.10 -34.81 0.56
N LEU A 58 -9.84 -33.59 1.07
CA LEU A 58 -8.80 -32.70 0.58
C LEU A 58 -7.90 -32.27 1.74
N ASN A 59 -6.63 -32.60 1.64
CA ASN A 59 -5.63 -32.11 2.57
C ASN A 59 -5.08 -30.76 2.08
N MET A 60 -5.22 -29.73 2.94
CA MET A 60 -4.83 -28.35 2.66
C MET A 60 -3.66 -27.95 3.55
N PRO A 61 -2.57 -27.38 2.99
CA PRO A 61 -1.44 -26.92 3.79
C PRO A 61 -1.83 -25.78 4.71
N LEU A 62 -1.18 -25.74 5.88
CA LEU A 62 -1.18 -24.57 6.75
C LEU A 62 0.03 -23.68 6.39
N VAL A 63 -0.23 -22.40 6.18
CA VAL A 63 0.80 -21.37 6.03
C VAL A 63 0.93 -20.62 7.35
N GLU A 64 2.15 -20.52 7.85
CA GLU A 64 2.46 -19.85 9.10
C GLU A 64 3.38 -18.65 8.81
N GLY A 65 2.97 -17.46 9.26
CA GLY A 65 3.81 -16.27 9.25
C GLY A 65 4.75 -16.23 10.45
N THR A 66 5.67 -15.28 10.46
CA THR A 66 6.54 -15.02 11.63
C THR A 66 5.72 -14.60 12.85
N ILE A 67 4.62 -13.88 12.62
CA ILE A 67 3.69 -13.37 13.62
C ILE A 67 2.28 -13.52 13.05
N GLY A 68 1.30 -13.79 13.91
CA GLY A 68 -0.12 -13.91 13.54
C GLY A 68 -0.62 -15.36 13.50
N PRO A 69 -1.91 -15.57 13.23
CA PRO A 69 -2.53 -16.89 13.16
C PRO A 69 -2.05 -17.67 11.91
N LYS A 70 -2.10 -19.00 12.01
CA LYS A 70 -1.95 -19.88 10.85
C LYS A 70 -3.13 -19.71 9.91
N VAL A 71 -2.88 -19.79 8.60
CA VAL A 71 -3.91 -19.73 7.56
C VAL A 71 -3.95 -21.03 6.75
N ILE A 72 -5.16 -21.41 6.32
CA ILE A 72 -5.37 -22.57 5.47
C ILE A 72 -5.19 -22.13 4.01
N ASP A 73 -4.29 -22.79 3.28
CA ASP A 73 -4.13 -22.54 1.85
C ASP A 73 -5.23 -23.23 1.05
N ILE A 74 -6.22 -22.45 0.63
CA ILE A 74 -7.40 -22.93 -0.09
C ILE A 74 -7.29 -22.89 -1.61
N ARG A 75 -6.12 -22.56 -2.19
CA ARG A 75 -5.96 -22.38 -3.66
C ARG A 75 -6.40 -23.60 -4.49
N ARG A 76 -6.31 -24.80 -3.92
CA ARG A 76 -6.71 -26.06 -4.55
C ARG A 76 -8.18 -26.45 -4.32
N LEU A 77 -8.88 -25.75 -3.44
CA LEU A 77 -10.22 -26.14 -3.02
C LEU A 77 -11.20 -26.28 -4.21
N TYR A 78 -11.24 -25.25 -5.09
CA TYR A 78 -12.14 -25.29 -6.23
C TYR A 78 -11.75 -26.36 -7.25
N SER A 79 -10.47 -26.46 -7.61
CA SER A 79 -10.01 -27.41 -8.64
C SER A 79 -10.19 -28.89 -8.23
N GLU A 80 -10.16 -29.21 -6.94
CA GLU A 80 -10.21 -30.59 -6.45
C GLU A 80 -11.57 -30.99 -5.90
N MET A 81 -12.32 -30.04 -5.31
CA MET A 81 -13.60 -30.33 -4.68
C MET A 81 -14.79 -29.62 -5.30
N ASP A 82 -14.56 -28.66 -6.23
CA ASP A 82 -15.59 -27.82 -6.84
C ASP A 82 -16.37 -26.96 -5.81
N TYR A 83 -15.65 -26.52 -4.74
CA TYR A 83 -16.21 -25.68 -3.68
C TYR A 83 -15.53 -24.32 -3.65
N PHE A 84 -16.31 -23.27 -3.34
CA PHE A 84 -15.83 -21.95 -2.96
C PHE A 84 -16.02 -21.72 -1.46
N THR A 85 -15.22 -20.83 -0.90
CA THR A 85 -15.46 -20.28 0.44
C THR A 85 -16.47 -19.14 0.38
N PHE A 86 -17.20 -18.93 1.46
CA PHE A 86 -18.12 -17.80 1.62
C PHE A 86 -17.75 -17.03 2.88
N ASP A 87 -17.12 -15.89 2.72
CA ASP A 87 -16.69 -14.98 3.79
C ASP A 87 -16.90 -13.52 3.32
N PRO A 88 -18.15 -13.01 3.34
CA PRO A 88 -18.44 -11.65 2.93
C PRO A 88 -17.83 -10.65 3.92
N GLY A 89 -16.83 -9.92 3.48
CA GLY A 89 -16.11 -8.96 4.32
C GLY A 89 -14.75 -9.44 4.80
N PHE A 90 -14.33 -10.63 4.37
CA PHE A 90 -12.98 -11.17 4.62
C PHE A 90 -12.59 -11.25 6.11
N MET A 91 -13.56 -11.56 6.98
CA MET A 91 -13.36 -11.60 8.44
C MET A 91 -12.42 -12.74 8.88
N ALA A 92 -12.36 -13.82 8.10
CA ALA A 92 -11.54 -14.99 8.36
C ALA A 92 -10.69 -15.42 7.16
N THR A 93 -10.51 -14.52 6.18
CA THR A 93 -9.80 -14.83 4.93
C THR A 93 -8.54 -13.98 4.81
N GLY A 94 -7.38 -14.63 4.82
CA GLY A 94 -6.11 -13.99 4.43
C GLY A 94 -6.07 -13.76 2.91
N SER A 95 -6.06 -12.50 2.46
CA SER A 95 -6.03 -12.16 1.03
C SER A 95 -4.63 -12.12 0.44
N CYS A 96 -3.60 -12.00 1.28
CA CYS A 96 -2.19 -12.04 0.91
C CYS A 96 -1.31 -12.25 2.14
N ASP A 97 -0.06 -12.61 1.89
CA ASP A 97 1.02 -12.42 2.86
C ASP A 97 1.55 -10.98 2.80
N SER A 98 1.97 -10.46 3.94
CA SER A 98 2.60 -9.14 4.05
C SER A 98 3.78 -9.19 5.01
N ARG A 99 4.85 -8.46 4.67
CA ARG A 99 6.03 -8.25 5.51
C ARG A 99 6.19 -6.78 5.90
N ILE A 100 5.14 -5.98 5.73
CA ILE A 100 5.22 -4.52 5.90
C ILE A 100 4.79 -4.15 7.30
N THR A 101 3.57 -4.43 7.67
CA THR A 101 2.96 -3.97 8.92
C THR A 101 2.33 -5.13 9.66
N TYR A 102 2.47 -5.11 10.97
CA TYR A 102 1.75 -5.99 11.89
C TYR A 102 1.01 -5.15 12.93
N ILE A 103 -0.26 -5.44 13.11
CA ILE A 103 -1.13 -4.79 14.09
C ILE A 103 -1.76 -5.86 14.99
N ASP A 104 -1.62 -5.65 16.31
CA ASP A 104 -2.38 -6.38 17.33
C ASP A 104 -3.10 -5.31 18.18
N GLY A 105 -4.38 -5.11 17.87
CA GLY A 105 -5.20 -4.11 18.54
C GLY A 105 -5.45 -4.43 20.01
N ASP A 106 -5.54 -5.71 20.37
CA ASP A 106 -5.78 -6.16 21.75
C ASP A 106 -4.55 -5.94 22.63
N ALA A 107 -3.36 -6.22 22.09
CA ALA A 107 -2.09 -6.00 22.78
C ALA A 107 -1.56 -4.56 22.61
N GLY A 108 -2.16 -3.74 21.75
CA GLY A 108 -1.70 -2.37 21.46
C GLY A 108 -0.34 -2.35 20.75
N ILE A 109 -0.08 -3.31 19.86
CA ILE A 109 1.18 -3.45 19.14
C ILE A 109 1.01 -3.01 17.70
N LEU A 110 1.88 -2.10 17.24
CA LEU A 110 2.04 -1.72 15.83
C LEU A 110 3.51 -1.79 15.45
N LEU A 111 3.81 -2.59 14.43
CA LEU A 111 5.17 -2.74 13.89
C LEU A 111 5.19 -2.39 12.41
N TYR A 112 6.18 -1.59 11.98
CA TYR A 112 6.53 -1.39 10.58
C TYR A 112 7.83 -2.12 10.28
N ARG A 113 7.80 -3.12 9.41
CA ARG A 113 8.96 -3.96 9.08
C ARG A 113 9.66 -4.54 10.32
N GLY A 114 8.91 -4.81 11.39
CA GLY A 114 9.43 -5.30 12.66
C GLY A 114 9.88 -4.21 13.64
N TYR A 115 9.96 -2.94 13.24
CA TYR A 115 10.28 -1.83 14.14
C TYR A 115 9.01 -1.34 14.84
N LYS A 116 9.13 -1.09 16.16
CA LYS A 116 8.02 -0.58 16.97
C LYS A 116 7.68 0.85 16.56
N ILE A 117 6.39 1.14 16.43
CA ILE A 117 5.92 2.47 16.03
C ILE A 117 6.36 3.58 17.00
N GLU A 118 6.47 3.28 18.31
CA GLU A 118 6.91 4.24 19.32
C GLU A 118 8.37 4.66 19.11
N ASP A 119 9.22 3.75 18.64
CA ASP A 119 10.62 4.05 18.32
C ASP A 119 10.72 4.88 17.03
N LEU A 120 9.98 4.50 16.00
CA LEU A 120 9.96 5.23 14.73
C LEU A 120 9.44 6.66 14.93
N ALA A 121 8.32 6.84 15.62
CA ALA A 121 7.74 8.17 15.88
C ALA A 121 8.64 9.08 16.74
N LYS A 122 9.55 8.51 17.55
CA LYS A 122 10.48 9.27 18.38
C LYS A 122 11.78 9.61 17.67
N LYS A 123 12.32 8.68 16.86
CA LYS A 123 13.71 8.69 16.37
C LYS A 123 13.83 8.98 14.88
N CYS A 124 12.79 8.69 14.09
CA CYS A 124 12.79 8.86 12.64
C CYS A 124 11.94 10.04 12.21
N ASP A 125 12.16 10.52 10.98
CA ASP A 125 11.27 11.40 10.26
C ASP A 125 10.40 10.61 9.25
N PHE A 126 9.37 11.23 8.71
CA PHE A 126 8.45 10.56 7.77
C PHE A 126 9.14 10.05 6.49
N PRO A 127 10.11 10.76 5.88
CA PRO A 127 10.90 10.21 4.78
C PRO A 127 11.66 8.92 5.13
N GLU A 128 12.26 8.82 6.32
CA GLU A 128 12.92 7.58 6.78
C GLU A 128 11.94 6.43 6.90
N VAL A 129 10.74 6.70 7.45
CA VAL A 129 9.68 5.68 7.58
C VAL A 129 9.13 5.30 6.19
N SER A 130 8.98 6.25 5.28
CA SER A 130 8.60 5.98 3.89
C SER A 130 9.62 5.06 3.20
N TYR A 131 10.91 5.34 3.38
CA TYR A 131 11.99 4.49 2.89
C TYR A 131 11.91 3.08 3.48
N LEU A 132 11.77 2.98 4.80
CA LEU A 132 11.62 1.70 5.51
C LEU A 132 10.48 0.86 4.91
N LEU A 133 9.31 1.45 4.72
CA LEU A 133 8.15 0.74 4.18
C LEU A 133 8.37 0.27 2.75
N LEU A 134 9.02 1.10 1.92
CA LEU A 134 9.33 0.77 0.52
C LEU A 134 10.47 -0.24 0.36
N LYS A 135 11.55 -0.09 1.12
CA LYS A 135 12.81 -0.83 0.92
C LYS A 135 13.00 -1.99 1.91
N GLY A 136 12.27 -2.00 3.02
CA GLY A 136 12.29 -3.08 4.01
C GLY A 136 13.19 -2.84 5.21
N GLU A 137 14.14 -1.91 5.14
CA GLU A 137 15.08 -1.55 6.19
C GLU A 137 15.21 -0.04 6.32
N LEU A 138 15.62 0.44 7.49
CA LEU A 138 15.92 1.87 7.70
C LEU A 138 17.12 2.28 6.83
N PRO A 139 17.09 3.50 6.26
CA PRO A 139 18.19 3.98 5.44
C PRO A 139 19.43 4.28 6.26
N ASP A 140 20.61 4.01 5.72
CA ASP A 140 21.83 4.66 6.18
C ASP A 140 21.84 6.15 5.79
N SER A 141 22.85 6.91 6.26
CA SER A 141 22.92 8.36 6.01
C SER A 141 22.93 8.69 4.51
N SER A 142 23.68 7.95 3.70
CA SER A 142 23.77 8.19 2.26
C SER A 142 22.48 7.86 1.53
N GLN A 143 21.82 6.76 1.92
CA GLN A 143 20.53 6.34 1.39
C GLN A 143 19.43 7.34 1.76
N LYS A 144 19.44 7.84 3.01
CA LYS A 144 18.53 8.89 3.47
C LYS A 144 18.70 10.16 2.65
N ASP A 145 19.94 10.66 2.53
CA ASP A 145 20.21 11.88 1.80
C ASP A 145 19.75 11.79 0.33
N LYS A 146 20.02 10.64 -0.31
CA LYS A 146 19.58 10.38 -1.66
C LYS A 146 18.05 10.33 -1.77
N PHE A 147 17.39 9.59 -0.88
CA PHE A 147 15.93 9.46 -0.91
C PHE A 147 15.23 10.80 -0.66
N VAL A 148 15.68 11.56 0.35
CA VAL A 148 15.17 12.90 0.65
C VAL A 148 15.37 13.82 -0.54
N HIS A 149 16.54 13.79 -1.18
CA HIS A 149 16.80 14.55 -2.40
C HIS A 149 15.80 14.17 -3.51
N ASP A 150 15.64 12.86 -3.79
CA ASP A 150 14.75 12.39 -4.84
C ASP A 150 13.30 12.81 -4.58
N ILE A 151 12.81 12.70 -3.34
CA ILE A 151 11.46 13.15 -2.96
C ILE A 151 11.35 14.66 -3.12
N THR A 152 12.28 15.45 -2.59
CA THR A 152 12.25 16.92 -2.63
C THR A 152 12.17 17.45 -4.04
N TYR A 153 12.95 16.88 -4.96
CA TYR A 153 12.97 17.34 -6.37
C TYR A 153 11.82 16.79 -7.22
N HIS A 154 10.91 16.01 -6.64
CA HIS A 154 9.67 15.56 -7.29
C HIS A 154 8.39 16.19 -6.72
N THR A 155 8.47 17.13 -5.78
CA THR A 155 7.32 17.78 -5.13
C THR A 155 6.48 18.64 -6.07
N MET A 156 7.13 19.34 -7.02
CA MET A 156 6.43 20.15 -8.02
C MET A 156 5.49 19.32 -8.87
N VAL A 157 4.28 19.81 -9.06
CA VAL A 157 3.30 19.26 -10.01
C VAL A 157 3.34 20.04 -11.32
N HIS A 158 2.83 19.43 -12.39
CA HIS A 158 2.78 20.12 -13.69
C HIS A 158 1.84 21.32 -13.63
N GLU A 159 2.26 22.48 -14.15
CA GLU A 159 1.53 23.74 -14.06
C GLU A 159 0.09 23.66 -14.61
N GLN A 160 -0.15 22.85 -15.64
CA GLN A 160 -1.50 22.67 -16.18
C GLN A 160 -2.48 22.02 -15.20
N LEU A 161 -2.02 21.41 -14.10
CA LEU A 161 -2.89 20.91 -13.04
C LEU A 161 -3.71 22.02 -12.37
N HIS A 162 -3.27 23.27 -12.40
CA HIS A 162 -4.09 24.41 -11.98
C HIS A 162 -5.46 24.41 -12.64
N LYS A 163 -5.50 24.20 -13.98
CA LYS A 163 -6.76 24.13 -14.72
C LYS A 163 -7.65 22.98 -14.31
N PHE A 164 -7.06 21.92 -13.76
CA PHE A 164 -7.82 20.79 -13.26
C PHE A 164 -8.60 21.17 -11.99
N TYR A 165 -7.99 21.97 -11.11
CA TYR A 165 -8.67 22.52 -9.93
C TYR A 165 -9.79 23.47 -10.31
N ASP A 166 -9.63 24.29 -11.34
CA ASP A 166 -10.65 25.22 -11.82
C ASP A 166 -11.95 24.52 -12.29
N GLY A 167 -11.86 23.23 -12.61
CA GLY A 167 -13.00 22.40 -12.97
C GLY A 167 -13.88 21.97 -11.78
N PHE A 168 -13.39 22.06 -10.56
CA PHE A 168 -14.16 21.70 -9.37
C PHE A 168 -14.94 22.91 -8.82
N ARG A 169 -16.01 22.61 -8.08
CA ARG A 169 -16.68 23.64 -7.29
C ARG A 169 -15.80 23.97 -6.08
N ARG A 170 -15.85 25.22 -5.61
CA ARG A 170 -15.07 25.64 -4.44
C ARG A 170 -15.45 24.93 -3.14
N ASP A 171 -16.70 24.51 -3.04
CA ASP A 171 -17.23 23.72 -1.92
C ASP A 171 -17.08 22.20 -2.14
N ALA A 172 -16.27 21.79 -3.14
CA ALA A 172 -15.98 20.38 -3.37
C ALA A 172 -15.18 19.78 -2.21
N HIS A 173 -15.53 18.56 -1.83
CA HIS A 173 -14.83 17.83 -0.78
C HIS A 173 -13.35 17.62 -1.17
N PRO A 174 -12.38 17.88 -0.29
CA PRO A 174 -10.95 17.74 -0.63
C PRO A 174 -10.58 16.37 -1.16
N MET A 175 -11.19 15.30 -0.63
CA MET A 175 -10.94 13.93 -1.10
C MET A 175 -11.41 13.70 -2.53
N ALA A 176 -12.52 14.35 -2.95
CA ALA A 176 -12.98 14.30 -4.35
C ALA A 176 -11.95 14.96 -5.29
N ILE A 177 -11.44 16.12 -4.89
CA ILE A 177 -10.40 16.83 -5.64
C ILE A 177 -9.15 15.95 -5.74
N MET A 178 -8.68 15.42 -4.61
CA MET A 178 -7.48 14.58 -4.57
C MET A 178 -7.63 13.32 -5.44
N CYS A 179 -8.77 12.64 -5.35
CA CYS A 179 -9.06 11.46 -6.18
C CYS A 179 -8.94 11.80 -7.68
N GLY A 180 -9.56 12.88 -8.13
CA GLY A 180 -9.51 13.33 -9.51
C GLY A 180 -8.12 13.74 -9.96
N VAL A 181 -7.43 14.56 -9.17
CA VAL A 181 -6.10 15.09 -9.50
C VAL A 181 -5.05 13.99 -9.53
N VAL A 182 -5.05 13.09 -8.55
CA VAL A 182 -4.09 11.97 -8.51
C VAL A 182 -4.30 11.02 -9.68
N GLY A 183 -5.54 10.67 -10.02
CA GLY A 183 -5.83 9.90 -11.23
C GLY A 183 -5.36 10.60 -12.51
N GLY A 184 -5.50 11.92 -12.57
CA GLY A 184 -5.04 12.77 -13.66
C GLY A 184 -3.52 12.79 -13.86
N LEU A 185 -2.72 12.47 -12.83
CA LEU A 185 -1.25 12.44 -12.95
C LEU A 185 -0.76 11.49 -14.04
N ALA A 186 -1.47 10.43 -14.32
CA ALA A 186 -1.14 9.50 -15.40
C ALA A 186 -1.02 10.19 -16.78
N ALA A 187 -1.77 11.28 -16.99
CA ALA A 187 -1.71 12.06 -18.23
C ALA A 187 -0.47 12.97 -18.34
N PHE A 188 0.29 13.12 -17.25
CA PHE A 188 1.49 14.00 -17.21
C PHE A 188 2.79 13.23 -17.06
N TYR A 189 2.74 11.99 -16.54
CA TYR A 189 3.93 11.21 -16.17
C TYR A 189 3.93 9.84 -16.86
N HIS A 190 3.98 9.86 -18.20
CA HIS A 190 3.92 8.64 -19.04
C HIS A 190 5.10 7.67 -18.84
N ASP A 191 6.22 8.16 -18.32
CA ASP A 191 7.44 7.41 -18.02
C ASP A 191 7.38 6.63 -16.68
N SER A 192 6.22 6.58 -16.05
CA SER A 192 6.00 5.89 -14.77
C SER A 192 4.60 5.27 -14.65
N THR A 193 4.08 4.78 -15.78
CA THR A 193 2.74 4.16 -15.85
C THR A 193 2.78 2.64 -16.02
N ASP A 194 3.91 2.08 -16.44
CA ASP A 194 4.05 0.64 -16.60
C ASP A 194 4.43 -0.02 -15.26
N ILE A 195 3.50 -0.80 -14.70
CA ILE A 195 3.70 -1.51 -13.45
C ILE A 195 4.58 -2.76 -13.60
N SER A 196 4.80 -3.25 -14.81
CA SER A 196 5.69 -4.39 -15.08
C SER A 196 7.16 -4.00 -15.01
N ASP A 197 7.49 -2.72 -15.27
CA ASP A 197 8.84 -2.18 -15.16
C ASP A 197 9.16 -1.75 -13.72
N PRO A 198 10.14 -2.40 -13.04
CA PRO A 198 10.52 -2.06 -11.68
C PRO A 198 10.94 -0.59 -11.50
N ARG A 199 11.63 -0.03 -12.50
CA ARG A 199 12.10 1.37 -12.46
C ARG A 199 10.93 2.34 -12.53
N GLN A 200 9.95 2.08 -13.38
CA GLN A 200 8.76 2.91 -13.49
C GLN A 200 7.92 2.84 -12.21
N ARG A 201 7.79 1.65 -11.60
CA ARG A 201 7.12 1.51 -10.28
C ARG A 201 7.82 2.34 -9.20
N GLU A 202 9.15 2.28 -9.13
CA GLU A 202 9.92 3.04 -8.15
C GLU A 202 9.71 4.56 -8.33
N ILE A 203 9.86 5.06 -9.56
CA ILE A 203 9.66 6.49 -9.86
C ILE A 203 8.21 6.90 -9.58
N ALA A 204 7.22 6.08 -9.92
CA ALA A 204 5.82 6.36 -9.60
C ALA A 204 5.60 6.49 -8.09
N SER A 205 6.19 5.60 -7.28
CA SER A 205 6.10 5.64 -5.83
C SER A 205 6.71 6.93 -5.27
N TYR A 206 7.90 7.32 -5.75
CA TYR A 206 8.56 8.56 -5.32
C TYR A 206 7.74 9.80 -5.72
N ARG A 207 7.20 9.84 -6.94
CA ARG A 207 6.33 10.92 -7.41
C ARG A 207 5.04 11.02 -6.60
N LEU A 208 4.41 9.91 -6.26
CA LEU A 208 3.20 9.90 -5.44
C LEU A 208 3.48 10.41 -4.03
N ILE A 209 4.53 9.92 -3.36
CA ILE A 209 4.94 10.42 -2.05
C ILE A 209 5.24 11.92 -2.12
N ALA A 210 6.03 12.35 -3.08
CA ALA A 210 6.49 13.74 -3.21
C ALA A 210 5.36 14.72 -3.51
N LYS A 211 4.43 14.35 -4.40
CA LYS A 211 3.40 15.27 -4.90
C LYS A 211 2.14 15.32 -4.05
N MET A 212 1.92 14.33 -3.21
CA MET A 212 0.71 14.26 -2.39
C MET A 212 0.53 15.47 -1.47
N PRO A 213 1.56 15.98 -0.76
CA PRO A 213 1.45 17.21 0.02
C PRO A 213 1.07 18.43 -0.81
N THR A 214 1.66 18.58 -1.99
CA THR A 214 1.35 19.69 -2.91
C THR A 214 -0.10 19.63 -3.37
N ILE A 215 -0.57 18.46 -3.78
CA ILE A 215 -1.95 18.25 -4.25
C ILE A 215 -2.94 18.53 -3.11
N ALA A 216 -2.69 18.04 -1.90
CA ALA A 216 -3.55 18.26 -0.75
C ALA A 216 -3.58 19.74 -0.32
N ALA A 217 -2.42 20.38 -0.25
CA ALA A 217 -2.34 21.80 0.09
C ALA A 217 -3.05 22.68 -0.93
N TRP A 218 -2.93 22.36 -2.23
CA TRP A 218 -3.65 23.10 -3.27
C TRP A 218 -5.15 22.88 -3.20
N ALA A 219 -5.63 21.68 -2.89
CA ALA A 219 -7.06 21.43 -2.64
C ALA A 219 -7.59 22.31 -1.50
N PHE A 220 -6.85 22.41 -0.39
CA PHE A 220 -7.19 23.28 0.74
C PHE A 220 -7.18 24.75 0.34
N LYS A 221 -6.14 25.22 -0.35
CA LYS A 221 -6.06 26.61 -0.84
C LYS A 221 -7.18 26.96 -1.81
N TYR A 222 -7.52 26.02 -2.69
CA TYR A 222 -8.62 26.18 -3.64
C TYR A 222 -9.96 26.38 -2.92
N ALA A 223 -10.27 25.56 -1.93
CA ALA A 223 -11.50 25.68 -1.13
C ALA A 223 -11.59 27.05 -0.40
N LEU A 224 -10.46 27.53 0.11
CA LEU A 224 -10.39 28.87 0.76
C LEU A 224 -10.41 30.04 -0.22
N GLY A 225 -10.24 29.81 -1.52
CA GLY A 225 -10.10 30.87 -2.51
C GLY A 225 -8.79 31.65 -2.38
N GLN A 226 -7.75 31.04 -1.83
CA GLN A 226 -6.42 31.62 -1.68
C GLN A 226 -5.49 31.18 -2.81
N PRO A 227 -4.44 32.00 -3.12
CA PRO A 227 -3.41 31.60 -4.08
C PRO A 227 -2.73 30.30 -3.68
N PHE A 228 -2.40 29.47 -4.65
CA PHE A 228 -1.59 28.28 -4.42
C PHE A 228 -0.16 28.69 -4.02
N MET A 229 0.37 27.96 -3.06
CA MET A 229 1.76 28.06 -2.66
C MET A 229 2.53 26.89 -3.25
N TYR A 230 3.72 27.17 -3.76
CA TYR A 230 4.60 26.17 -4.37
C TYR A 230 5.51 25.54 -3.31
N PRO A 231 5.95 24.28 -3.54
CA PRO A 231 6.89 23.62 -2.64
C PRO A 231 8.23 24.33 -2.60
N ARG A 232 8.92 24.19 -1.49
CA ARG A 232 10.23 24.77 -1.20
C ARG A 232 11.25 23.69 -0.87
N ASN A 233 12.32 23.61 -1.66
CA ASN A 233 13.35 22.58 -1.49
C ASN A 233 14.24 22.79 -0.26
N ASP A 234 14.16 23.92 0.42
CA ASP A 234 14.91 24.23 1.65
C ASP A 234 14.16 23.84 2.94
N LEU A 235 12.95 23.31 2.82
CA LEU A 235 12.14 22.84 3.93
C LEU A 235 12.11 21.31 4.02
N SER A 236 11.90 20.79 5.24
CA SER A 236 11.60 19.37 5.43
C SER A 236 10.24 19.02 4.81
N TYR A 237 10.00 17.73 4.57
CA TYR A 237 8.74 17.25 3.99
C TYR A 237 7.49 17.76 4.74
N ALA A 238 7.50 17.66 6.08
CA ALA A 238 6.39 18.14 6.91
C ALA A 238 6.29 19.67 6.94
N ALA A 239 7.43 20.36 7.02
CA ALA A 239 7.45 21.82 7.01
C ALA A 239 6.99 22.39 5.68
N ASP A 240 7.36 21.77 4.56
CA ASP A 240 6.93 22.18 3.22
C ASP A 240 5.42 22.02 3.04
N PHE A 241 4.85 20.92 3.50
CA PHE A 241 3.40 20.71 3.49
C PHE A 241 2.66 21.81 4.28
N ILE A 242 3.11 22.10 5.50
CA ILE A 242 2.52 23.15 6.33
C ILE A 242 2.68 24.53 5.66
N HIS A 243 3.86 24.80 5.09
CA HIS A 243 4.11 26.02 4.34
C HIS A 243 3.11 26.18 3.18
N MET A 244 2.94 25.16 2.36
CA MET A 244 2.00 25.22 1.23
C MET A 244 0.56 25.41 1.68
N MET A 245 0.16 24.85 2.82
CA MET A 245 -1.20 25.02 3.36
C MET A 245 -1.47 26.42 3.90
N PHE A 246 -0.53 27.00 4.65
CA PHE A 246 -0.82 28.16 5.49
C PHE A 246 -0.10 29.45 5.07
N ALA A 247 0.98 29.38 4.30
CA ALA A 247 1.63 30.58 3.80
C ALA A 247 0.76 31.32 2.78
N THR A 248 1.01 32.62 2.66
CA THR A 248 0.44 33.50 1.63
C THR A 248 1.54 34.26 0.92
N PRO A 249 1.34 34.70 -0.33
CA PRO A 249 2.37 35.48 -1.04
C PRO A 249 2.67 36.85 -0.43
N CYS A 250 1.77 37.34 0.45
CA CYS A 250 1.83 38.69 0.97
C CYS A 250 2.83 38.87 2.11
N GLU A 251 3.21 37.79 2.79
CA GLU A 251 4.04 37.85 3.99
C GLU A 251 4.95 36.62 4.14
N LYS A 252 5.99 36.78 4.94
CA LYS A 252 6.88 35.67 5.26
C LYS A 252 6.23 34.74 6.27
N TYR A 253 6.05 33.47 5.92
CA TYR A 253 5.57 32.43 6.81
C TYR A 253 6.74 31.56 7.32
N ASN A 254 6.87 31.48 8.64
CA ASN A 254 7.85 30.62 9.28
C ASN A 254 7.15 29.45 9.96
N VAL A 255 7.45 28.25 9.54
CA VAL A 255 6.89 27.04 10.14
C VAL A 255 7.45 26.88 11.57
N SER A 256 6.58 26.75 12.54
CA SER A 256 6.98 26.44 13.92
C SER A 256 7.57 25.04 14.00
N ARG A 257 8.73 24.90 14.62
CA ARG A 257 9.39 23.59 14.80
C ARG A 257 8.51 22.59 15.58
N THR A 258 7.65 23.08 16.47
CA THR A 258 6.70 22.22 17.19
C THR A 258 5.63 21.67 16.27
N ILE A 259 5.07 22.51 15.38
CA ILE A 259 4.04 22.09 14.41
C ILE A 259 4.65 21.17 13.36
N GLU A 260 5.84 21.49 12.85
CA GLU A 260 6.59 20.63 11.94
C GLU A 260 6.76 19.20 12.50
N ARG A 261 7.28 19.09 13.74
CA ARG A 261 7.46 17.80 14.40
C ARG A 261 6.16 17.06 14.70
N ALA A 262 5.09 17.80 15.01
CA ALA A 262 3.78 17.20 15.23
C ALA A 262 3.24 16.61 13.91
N MET A 263 3.31 17.37 12.82
CA MET A 263 2.89 16.89 11.49
C MET A 263 3.70 15.69 11.04
N ASP A 264 5.01 15.73 11.18
CA ASP A 264 5.90 14.63 10.82
C ASP A 264 5.53 13.32 11.55
N ARG A 265 5.23 13.42 12.86
CA ARG A 265 4.75 12.28 13.65
C ARG A 265 3.37 11.80 13.23
N ILE A 266 2.46 12.71 12.92
CA ILE A 266 1.13 12.35 12.41
C ILE A 266 1.27 11.58 11.11
N LEU A 267 2.11 12.03 10.17
CA LEU A 267 2.37 11.34 8.92
C LEU A 267 2.97 9.95 9.17
N THR A 268 3.94 9.84 10.08
CA THR A 268 4.57 8.57 10.47
C THR A 268 3.57 7.59 11.05
N LEU A 269 2.71 8.04 11.98
CA LEU A 269 1.69 7.20 12.62
C LEU A 269 0.59 6.72 11.66
N HIS A 270 0.40 7.43 10.55
CA HIS A 270 -0.61 7.11 9.53
C HIS A 270 0.01 6.55 8.24
N ALA A 271 1.28 6.19 8.25
CA ALA A 271 1.98 5.77 7.04
C ALA A 271 1.44 4.46 6.46
N ASP A 272 1.09 3.50 7.30
CA ASP A 272 0.47 2.23 6.89
C ASP A 272 -0.43 1.64 7.99
N HIS A 273 -1.48 0.94 7.58
CA HIS A 273 -2.45 0.28 8.47
C HIS A 273 -2.80 -1.13 7.96
N GLU A 274 -1.81 -1.91 7.55
CA GLU A 274 -1.99 -3.27 7.02
C GLU A 274 -2.94 -3.36 5.80
N GLN A 275 -3.69 -4.46 5.72
CA GLN A 275 -4.71 -4.72 4.70
C GLN A 275 -6.03 -3.99 5.01
N ASN A 276 -5.97 -2.68 5.14
CA ASN A 276 -7.17 -1.85 5.22
C ASN A 276 -7.90 -1.79 3.86
N ALA A 277 -9.09 -1.17 3.84
CA ALA A 277 -9.92 -1.08 2.64
C ALA A 277 -9.21 -0.38 1.47
N SER A 278 -8.41 0.66 1.73
CA SER A 278 -7.63 1.34 0.68
C SER A 278 -6.54 0.44 0.11
N THR A 279 -5.78 -0.24 0.95
CA THR A 279 -4.74 -1.19 0.51
C THR A 279 -5.33 -2.30 -0.35
N SER A 280 -6.43 -2.90 0.10
CA SER A 280 -7.15 -3.94 -0.66
C SER A 280 -7.67 -3.42 -2.00
N THR A 281 -8.20 -2.19 -2.03
CA THR A 281 -8.67 -1.54 -3.26
C THR A 281 -7.53 -1.27 -4.24
N VAL A 282 -6.39 -0.74 -3.76
CA VAL A 282 -5.20 -0.50 -4.60
C VAL A 282 -4.68 -1.80 -5.19
N ARG A 283 -4.60 -2.87 -4.39
CA ARG A 283 -4.16 -4.19 -4.86
C ARG A 283 -5.13 -4.77 -5.89
N LEU A 284 -6.44 -4.66 -5.65
CA LEU A 284 -7.45 -5.14 -6.59
C LEU A 284 -7.36 -4.37 -7.92
N ALA A 285 -7.27 -3.05 -7.89
CA ALA A 285 -7.08 -2.23 -9.09
C ALA A 285 -5.77 -2.59 -9.82
N GLY A 286 -4.67 -2.75 -9.08
CA GLY A 286 -3.37 -3.14 -9.62
C GLY A 286 -3.36 -4.53 -10.26
N SER A 287 -4.20 -5.46 -9.79
CA SER A 287 -4.30 -6.81 -10.35
C SER A 287 -4.77 -6.83 -11.81
N SER A 288 -5.42 -5.78 -12.27
CA SER A 288 -5.79 -5.61 -13.68
C SER A 288 -4.70 -5.02 -14.57
N GLY A 289 -3.52 -4.71 -14.02
CA GLY A 289 -2.45 -4.01 -14.73
C GLY A 289 -2.67 -2.49 -14.83
N ALA A 290 -3.58 -1.92 -14.03
CA ALA A 290 -3.81 -0.48 -14.01
C ALA A 290 -2.57 0.28 -13.53
N ASN A 291 -2.33 1.48 -14.10
CA ASN A 291 -1.17 2.29 -13.74
C ASN A 291 -1.20 2.73 -12.26
N PRO A 292 -0.05 3.03 -11.64
CA PRO A 292 0.03 3.35 -10.21
C PRO A 292 -0.82 4.54 -9.78
N PHE A 293 -0.95 5.57 -10.61
CA PHE A 293 -1.74 6.76 -10.28
C PHE A 293 -3.23 6.44 -10.22
N ALA A 294 -3.73 5.63 -11.15
CA ALA A 294 -5.12 5.15 -11.14
C ALA A 294 -5.40 4.25 -9.93
N CYS A 295 -4.47 3.35 -9.58
CA CYS A 295 -4.59 2.50 -8.40
C CYS A 295 -4.67 3.32 -7.11
N ILE A 296 -3.82 4.33 -6.95
CA ILE A 296 -3.83 5.20 -5.77
C ILE A 296 -5.08 6.08 -5.75
N ALA A 297 -5.56 6.57 -6.89
CA ALA A 297 -6.85 7.28 -6.96
C ALA A 297 -8.02 6.41 -6.48
N ALA A 298 -8.04 5.13 -6.84
CA ALA A 298 -9.02 4.17 -6.33
C ALA A 298 -8.89 3.97 -4.80
N GLY A 299 -7.66 3.91 -4.28
CA GLY A 299 -7.39 3.88 -2.84
C GLY A 299 -7.87 5.13 -2.11
N ILE A 300 -7.69 6.32 -2.70
CA ILE A 300 -8.19 7.58 -2.17
C ILE A 300 -9.73 7.59 -2.15
N ALA A 301 -10.38 7.08 -3.18
CA ALA A 301 -11.83 6.95 -3.22
C ALA A 301 -12.35 6.02 -2.11
N SER A 302 -11.66 4.90 -1.86
CA SER A 302 -11.97 4.01 -0.74
C SER A 302 -11.73 4.68 0.62
N LEU A 303 -10.63 5.42 0.75
CA LEU A 303 -10.28 6.13 1.98
C LEU A 303 -11.33 7.19 2.37
N TRP A 304 -11.99 7.79 1.40
CA TRP A 304 -13.04 8.79 1.63
C TRP A 304 -14.32 8.20 2.25
N GLY A 305 -14.49 6.87 2.24
CA GLY A 305 -15.68 6.23 2.83
C GLY A 305 -15.81 6.50 4.33
N PRO A 306 -17.04 6.76 4.85
CA PRO A 306 -17.29 7.09 6.26
C PRO A 306 -16.94 5.94 7.22
N ALA A 307 -16.87 4.71 6.73
CA ALA A 307 -16.45 3.54 7.52
C ALA A 307 -14.94 3.27 7.47
N HIS A 308 -14.15 4.16 6.85
CA HIS A 308 -12.70 4.07 6.72
C HIS A 308 -12.04 5.38 7.13
N GLY A 309 -11.36 6.09 6.22
CA GLY A 309 -10.68 7.35 6.52
C GLY A 309 -11.64 8.47 6.93
N GLY A 310 -12.84 8.53 6.38
CA GLY A 310 -13.89 9.46 6.77
C GLY A 310 -14.35 9.35 8.24
N ALA A 311 -14.01 8.27 8.94
CA ALA A 311 -14.24 8.15 10.38
C ALA A 311 -13.36 9.11 11.22
N ASN A 312 -12.33 9.70 10.62
CA ASN A 312 -11.42 10.65 11.26
C ASN A 312 -11.76 12.13 10.95
N GLU A 313 -12.79 12.41 10.18
CA GLU A 313 -13.33 13.74 9.94
C GLU A 313 -14.20 14.19 11.11
#